data_2e62c3e0f1b46eb770c21b807b3c4b48
#
_entry.id   2e62c3e0f1b46eb770c21b807b3c4b48
#
_cell.length_a   1.000
_cell.length_b   1.000
_cell.length_c   1.000
_cell.angle_alpha   90.00
_cell.angle_beta   90.00
_cell.angle_gamma   90.00
#
_symmetry.space_group_name_H-M   'P 1'
#
loop_
_entity.id
_entity.type
_entity.pdbx_description
1 polymer ?
#
loop_
_entity_poly.entity_id
_entity_poly.type
_entity_poly.pdbx_seq_one_letter_code
_entity_poly.pdbx_strand_id
1 'polypeptide(L)'
;MNKPLSALSRRQFIVGVTGSSLVLGLGSSLGGCQPDQAASDLATTGGSDVFSPVVWFEIDSAGAILMNIVRAEMGQHVGTALAQIIADELGADWTDVSIRHVDTDPKWGYMVTGGSWSVHTSFKQLSQAGAAGRMVLAEAGARLLGVNP
;
A
#
# COMPACT_ATOMS: atom_id res chain seq x y z
N MET A 1 -12.50 25.14 28.47
CA MET A 1 -11.03 25.01 28.49
C MET A 1 -10.65 24.05 27.34
N ASN A 2 -10.26 24.58 26.17
CA ASN A 2 -9.87 23.79 25.03
C ASN A 2 -8.42 23.30 25.24
N LYS A 3 -8.26 21.99 25.39
CA LYS A 3 -6.95 21.33 25.41
C LYS A 3 -6.38 21.40 23.99
N PRO A 4 -5.17 21.92 23.77
CA PRO A 4 -4.60 21.93 22.43
C PRO A 4 -4.40 20.47 21.99
N LEU A 5 -4.89 20.14 20.80
CA LEU A 5 -4.61 18.87 20.14
C LEU A 5 -3.09 18.79 19.93
N SER A 6 -2.43 17.90 20.67
CA SER A 6 -1.02 17.61 20.43
C SER A 6 -0.90 17.08 19.03
N ALA A 7 -0.08 17.74 18.21
CA ALA A 7 0.19 17.28 16.84
C ALA A 7 0.72 15.84 16.92
N LEU A 8 -0.07 14.89 16.42
CA LEU A 8 0.34 13.51 16.27
C LEU A 8 1.50 13.49 15.26
N SER A 9 2.65 12.96 15.69
CA SER A 9 3.74 12.75 14.75
C SER A 9 3.36 11.65 13.76
N ARG A 10 3.88 11.73 12.51
CA ARG A 10 3.70 10.68 11.47
C ARG A 10 3.98 9.28 12.05
N ARG A 11 4.99 9.16 12.89
CA ARG A 11 5.36 7.92 13.57
C ARG A 11 4.28 7.38 14.50
N GLN A 12 3.65 8.24 15.31
CA GLN A 12 2.55 7.84 16.22
C GLN A 12 1.32 7.42 15.43
N PHE A 13 1.07 8.05 14.28
CA PHE A 13 0.00 7.68 13.36
C PHE A 13 0.21 6.27 12.80
N ILE A 14 1.39 5.98 12.25
CA ILE A 14 1.68 4.68 11.62
C ILE A 14 1.70 3.56 12.66
N VAL A 15 2.29 3.76 13.83
CA VAL A 15 2.27 2.76 14.92
C VAL A 15 0.84 2.47 15.39
N GLY A 16 -0.04 3.49 15.40
CA GLY A 16 -1.46 3.30 15.73
C GLY A 16 -2.22 2.44 14.69
N VAL A 17 -1.86 2.55 13.42
CA VAL A 17 -2.47 1.78 12.31
C VAL A 17 -2.03 0.31 12.36
N THR A 18 -0.77 0.02 12.67
CA THR A 18 -0.25 -1.36 12.73
C THR A 18 -0.82 -2.16 13.89
N GLY A 19 -1.28 -1.50 14.96
CA GLY A 19 -1.94 -2.15 16.09
C GLY A 19 -3.40 -2.56 15.83
N SER A 20 -4.00 -2.10 14.74
CA SER A 20 -5.37 -2.42 14.36
C SER A 20 -5.34 -3.27 13.10
N SER A 21 -5.25 -4.58 13.26
CA SER A 21 -5.31 -5.54 12.14
C SER A 21 -6.66 -5.44 11.42
N LEU A 22 -6.77 -4.54 10.45
CA LEU A 22 -7.88 -4.51 9.51
C LEU A 22 -7.40 -5.15 8.22
N VAL A 23 -7.54 -6.47 8.17
CA VAL A 23 -7.37 -7.26 6.94
C VAL A 23 -8.55 -6.93 6.05
N LEU A 24 -8.37 -6.05 5.08
CA LEU A 24 -9.29 -5.94 3.95
C LEU A 24 -9.05 -7.13 3.03
N GLY A 25 -9.71 -8.25 3.34
CA GLY A 25 -9.85 -9.36 2.43
C GLY A 25 -10.74 -8.94 1.26
N LEU A 26 -10.17 -8.56 0.13
CA LEU A 26 -10.85 -8.59 -1.16
C LEU A 26 -10.90 -10.05 -1.61
N GLY A 27 -11.67 -10.85 -0.87
CA GLY A 27 -12.02 -12.20 -1.23
C GLY A 27 -13.25 -12.17 -2.12
N SER A 28 -13.07 -12.54 -3.38
CA SER A 28 -14.15 -12.92 -4.28
C SER A 28 -14.95 -14.06 -3.66
N SER A 29 -16.20 -13.77 -3.30
CA SER A 29 -17.19 -14.76 -2.87
C SER A 29 -17.60 -15.62 -4.06
N LEU A 30 -17.00 -16.80 -4.20
CA LEU A 30 -17.59 -17.94 -4.88
C LEU A 30 -17.15 -19.22 -4.15
N GLY A 31 -18.10 -19.77 -3.37
CA GLY A 31 -18.18 -21.19 -3.09
C GLY A 31 -17.23 -21.78 -2.05
N GLY A 32 -17.70 -21.87 -0.82
CA GLY A 32 -17.49 -22.94 0.14
C GLY A 32 -16.11 -23.51 0.31
N CYS A 33 -15.47 -23.19 1.44
CA CYS A 33 -14.79 -24.06 2.41
C CYS A 33 -13.78 -23.26 3.24
N GLN A 34 -14.05 -23.24 4.53
CA GLN A 34 -13.22 -22.93 5.70
C GLN A 34 -12.29 -21.69 5.68
N PRO A 35 -12.55 -20.72 6.59
CA PRO A 35 -11.76 -19.50 6.76
C PRO A 35 -10.84 -19.57 7.97
N ASP A 36 -9.98 -20.56 8.16
CA ASP A 36 -9.25 -20.65 9.44
C ASP A 36 -7.71 -20.67 9.39
N GLN A 37 -7.06 -20.64 8.23
CA GLN A 37 -5.59 -20.66 8.24
C GLN A 37 -4.87 -19.60 7.39
N ALA A 38 -5.51 -18.98 6.42
CA ALA A 38 -4.85 -17.99 5.58
C ALA A 38 -4.75 -16.58 6.20
N ALA A 39 -5.54 -16.29 7.23
CA ALA A 39 -5.53 -14.99 7.91
C ALA A 39 -4.48 -14.92 9.04
N SER A 40 -3.99 -16.06 9.55
CA SER A 40 -3.01 -16.07 10.62
C SER A 40 -1.56 -15.90 10.14
N ASP A 41 -1.26 -16.27 8.90
CA ASP A 41 0.11 -16.19 8.37
C ASP A 41 0.52 -14.78 7.90
N LEU A 42 -0.46 -13.88 7.70
CA LEU A 42 -0.18 -12.46 7.43
C LEU A 42 0.02 -11.62 8.70
N ALA A 43 -0.30 -12.18 9.87
CA ALA A 43 -0.20 -11.46 11.14
C ALA A 43 1.08 -11.78 11.94
N THR A 44 1.95 -12.65 11.44
CA THR A 44 3.11 -13.12 12.19
C THR A 44 4.42 -12.87 11.45
N THR A 45 4.63 -11.66 10.95
CA THR A 45 5.99 -11.20 10.67
C THR A 45 6.30 -10.11 11.69
N GLY A 46 7.13 -10.48 12.65
CA GLY A 46 7.44 -9.67 13.81
C GLY A 46 7.93 -8.27 13.45
N GLY A 47 7.44 -7.31 14.23
CA GLY A 47 8.16 -6.10 14.58
C GLY A 47 8.79 -5.25 13.49
N SER A 48 8.23 -5.19 12.29
CA SER A 48 8.65 -4.17 11.33
C SER A 48 7.72 -2.97 11.45
N ASP A 49 8.28 -1.79 11.74
CA ASP A 49 7.59 -0.50 11.70
C ASP A 49 7.18 -0.13 10.25
N VAL A 50 6.68 -1.10 9.47
CA VAL A 50 6.33 -0.97 8.06
C VAL A 50 4.86 -1.32 7.87
N PHE A 51 4.12 -0.39 7.29
CA PHE A 51 2.74 -0.58 6.86
C PHE A 51 2.72 -1.04 5.40
N SER A 52 2.23 -2.27 5.15
CA SER A 52 2.15 -2.86 3.81
C SER A 52 0.74 -3.43 3.58
N PRO A 53 -0.25 -2.58 3.23
CA PRO A 53 -1.63 -3.00 3.07
C PRO A 53 -1.88 -3.83 1.81
N VAL A 54 -0.98 -3.70 0.85
CA VAL A 54 -0.99 -4.40 -0.45
C VAL A 54 0.43 -4.70 -0.88
N VAL A 55 0.61 -5.62 -1.82
CA VAL A 55 1.95 -6.02 -2.32
C VAL A 55 2.67 -4.91 -3.10
N TRP A 56 1.95 -3.86 -3.53
CA TRP A 56 2.44 -2.83 -4.44
C TRP A 56 3.22 -1.72 -3.78
N PHE A 57 3.04 -1.48 -2.48
CA PHE A 57 3.82 -0.50 -1.75
C PHE A 57 3.90 -0.82 -0.25
N GLU A 58 4.91 -0.23 0.36
CA GLU A 58 5.20 -0.30 1.80
C GLU A 58 5.43 1.13 2.29
N ILE A 59 4.98 1.45 3.50
CA ILE A 59 5.22 2.74 4.16
C ILE A 59 5.90 2.46 5.49
N ASP A 60 7.07 3.05 5.72
CA ASP A 60 7.78 2.91 6.99
C ASP A 60 7.30 3.91 8.06
N SER A 61 7.79 3.76 9.27
CA SER A 61 7.46 4.63 10.40
C SER A 61 7.95 6.07 10.26
N ALA A 62 8.86 6.34 9.33
CA ALA A 62 9.32 7.69 9.00
C ALA A 62 8.44 8.35 7.94
N GLY A 63 7.58 7.59 7.27
CA GLY A 63 6.70 8.02 6.19
C GLY A 63 7.32 7.84 4.81
N ALA A 64 8.49 7.19 4.69
CA ALA A 64 9.07 6.87 3.39
C ALA A 64 8.27 5.73 2.73
N ILE A 65 8.02 5.88 1.43
CA ILE A 65 7.18 4.98 0.65
C ILE A 65 8.04 4.23 -0.36
N LEU A 66 8.03 2.91 -0.28
CA LEU A 66 8.70 2.04 -1.23
C LEU A 66 7.66 1.38 -2.14
N MET A 67 7.76 1.63 -3.45
CA MET A 67 6.82 1.11 -4.44
C MET A 67 7.44 -0.05 -5.23
N ASN A 68 6.72 -1.17 -5.28
CA ASN A 68 7.14 -2.39 -5.96
C ASN A 68 6.66 -2.38 -7.41
N ILE A 69 7.58 -2.34 -8.35
CA ILE A 69 7.30 -2.28 -9.79
C ILE A 69 7.69 -3.59 -10.47
N VAL A 70 6.70 -4.20 -11.13
CA VAL A 70 6.82 -5.52 -11.78
C VAL A 70 7.18 -5.44 -13.27
N ARG A 71 7.46 -4.25 -13.78
CA ARG A 71 7.85 -4.03 -15.17
C ARG A 71 9.33 -3.75 -15.26
N ALA A 72 10.00 -4.35 -16.22
CA ALA A 72 11.43 -4.15 -16.41
C ALA A 72 11.73 -2.71 -16.87
N GLU A 73 12.71 -2.09 -16.24
CA GLU A 73 13.23 -0.78 -16.64
C GLU A 73 14.38 -0.97 -17.66
N MET A 74 14.29 -0.31 -18.76
CA MET A 74 15.27 -0.34 -19.86
C MET A 74 15.66 1.08 -20.31
N GLY A 75 15.43 2.08 -19.46
CA GLY A 75 15.61 3.50 -19.74
C GLY A 75 14.36 4.20 -20.29
N GLN A 76 13.19 3.50 -20.32
CA GLN A 76 11.92 4.08 -20.76
C GLN A 76 11.10 4.71 -19.63
N HIS A 77 11.62 4.74 -18.40
CA HIS A 77 10.99 5.33 -17.21
C HIS A 77 9.61 4.76 -16.85
N VAL A 78 9.37 3.48 -17.16
CA VAL A 78 8.11 2.81 -16.83
C VAL A 78 7.90 2.71 -15.32
N GLY A 79 8.97 2.50 -14.57
CA GLY A 79 8.92 2.48 -13.10
C GLY A 79 8.38 3.76 -12.53
N THR A 80 8.86 4.91 -13.00
CA THR A 80 8.37 6.23 -12.61
C THR A 80 6.88 6.39 -12.92
N ALA A 81 6.47 6.06 -14.15
CA ALA A 81 5.07 6.21 -14.57
C ALA A 81 4.11 5.36 -13.72
N LEU A 82 4.49 4.12 -13.40
CA LEU A 82 3.66 3.23 -12.60
C LEU A 82 3.63 3.64 -11.11
N ALA A 83 4.75 4.11 -10.57
CA ALA A 83 4.81 4.63 -9.22
C ALA A 83 3.98 5.90 -9.05
N GLN A 84 3.97 6.79 -10.05
CA GLN A 84 3.14 8.00 -10.04
C GLN A 84 1.65 7.68 -9.96
N ILE A 85 1.18 6.62 -10.60
CA ILE A 85 -0.24 6.21 -10.52
C ILE A 85 -0.60 5.86 -9.06
N ILE A 86 0.25 5.11 -8.37
CA ILE A 86 0.02 4.76 -6.96
C ILE A 86 0.11 6.02 -6.07
N ALA A 87 1.13 6.85 -6.29
CA ALA A 87 1.39 8.04 -5.49
C ALA A 87 0.23 9.05 -5.56
N ASP A 88 -0.30 9.29 -6.76
CA ASP A 88 -1.42 10.20 -7.00
C ASP A 88 -2.68 9.75 -6.25
N GLU A 89 -3.05 8.51 -6.40
CA GLU A 89 -4.22 7.94 -5.73
C GLU A 89 -4.05 7.81 -4.21
N LEU A 90 -2.85 7.51 -3.75
CA LEU A 90 -2.51 7.47 -2.33
C LEU A 90 -2.50 8.86 -1.69
N GLY A 91 -2.28 9.91 -2.50
CA GLY A 91 -2.04 11.28 -2.04
C GLY A 91 -0.66 11.43 -1.39
N ALA A 92 0.34 10.71 -1.90
CA ALA A 92 1.71 10.72 -1.39
C ALA A 92 2.50 11.91 -1.91
N ASP A 93 3.39 12.45 -1.07
CA ASP A 93 4.41 13.39 -1.55
C ASP A 93 5.45 12.60 -2.35
N TRP A 94 5.71 13.02 -3.59
CA TRP A 94 6.66 12.35 -4.48
C TRP A 94 8.08 12.32 -3.92
N THR A 95 8.45 13.25 -3.07
CA THR A 95 9.77 13.29 -2.43
C THR A 95 9.99 12.16 -1.43
N ASP A 96 8.91 11.59 -0.90
CA ASP A 96 8.94 10.46 0.03
C ASP A 96 8.91 9.10 -0.69
N VAL A 97 8.78 9.10 -2.04
CA VAL A 97 8.63 7.89 -2.85
C VAL A 97 9.97 7.38 -3.35
N SER A 98 10.20 6.09 -3.18
CA SER A 98 11.27 5.32 -3.82
C SER A 98 10.70 4.13 -4.59
N ILE A 99 11.44 3.67 -5.59
CA ILE A 99 11.00 2.63 -6.53
C ILE A 99 11.92 1.42 -6.39
N ARG A 100 11.31 0.24 -6.25
CA ARG A 100 12.00 -1.05 -6.30
C ARG A 100 11.48 -1.86 -7.48
N HIS A 101 12.35 -2.18 -8.43
CA HIS A 101 12.05 -3.18 -9.44
C HIS A 101 12.22 -4.57 -8.81
N VAL A 102 11.14 -5.33 -8.76
CA VAL A 102 11.11 -6.61 -8.05
C VAL A 102 11.57 -7.76 -8.93
N ASP A 103 12.14 -8.78 -8.31
CA ASP A 103 12.47 -10.04 -8.98
C ASP A 103 11.20 -10.81 -9.36
N THR A 104 11.35 -11.74 -10.30
CA THR A 104 10.26 -12.59 -10.76
C THR A 104 9.76 -13.51 -9.65
N ASP A 105 8.47 -13.36 -9.33
CA ASP A 105 7.80 -14.16 -8.30
C ASP A 105 6.32 -14.32 -8.69
N PRO A 106 5.72 -15.52 -8.56
CA PRO A 106 4.31 -15.77 -8.87
C PRO A 106 3.33 -14.84 -8.16
N LYS A 107 3.67 -14.32 -6.98
CA LYS A 107 2.82 -13.38 -6.22
C LYS A 107 2.52 -12.10 -6.98
N TRP A 108 3.38 -11.70 -7.92
CA TRP A 108 3.24 -10.49 -8.73
C TRP A 108 2.28 -10.67 -9.91
N GLY A 109 1.95 -11.91 -10.30
CA GLY A 109 1.14 -12.20 -11.45
C GLY A 109 1.86 -11.92 -12.78
N TYR A 110 1.23 -11.16 -13.67
CA TYR A 110 1.75 -10.90 -15.01
C TYR A 110 2.84 -9.82 -15.02
N MET A 111 4.09 -10.21 -15.30
CA MET A 111 5.27 -9.35 -15.22
C MET A 111 5.87 -8.96 -16.59
N VAL A 112 5.27 -9.35 -17.71
CA VAL A 112 5.82 -9.09 -19.05
C VAL A 112 5.90 -7.60 -19.37
N THR A 113 7.04 -7.17 -19.88
CA THR A 113 7.29 -5.79 -20.35
C THR A 113 7.47 -5.80 -21.85
N GLY A 114 6.60 -5.13 -22.60
CA GLY A 114 6.65 -5.08 -24.05
C GLY A 114 5.36 -4.57 -24.68
N GLY A 115 5.37 -4.34 -25.99
CA GLY A 115 4.21 -3.96 -26.78
C GLY A 115 3.53 -2.64 -26.37
N SER A 116 4.19 -1.78 -25.61
CA SER A 116 3.62 -0.54 -25.03
C SER A 116 2.42 -0.77 -24.11
N TRP A 117 2.33 -1.96 -23.48
CA TRP A 117 1.19 -2.34 -22.66
C TRP A 117 1.38 -2.10 -21.16
N SER A 118 2.59 -1.80 -20.72
CA SER A 118 2.94 -1.77 -19.28
C SER A 118 2.03 -0.85 -18.45
N VAL A 119 1.83 0.38 -18.89
CA VAL A 119 0.94 1.32 -18.20
C VAL A 119 -0.51 0.90 -18.35
N HIS A 120 -0.96 0.61 -19.57
CA HIS A 120 -2.34 0.23 -19.86
C HIS A 120 -2.81 -0.97 -19.03
N THR A 121 -2.00 -2.03 -18.96
CA THR A 121 -2.40 -3.26 -18.24
C THR A 121 -2.26 -3.15 -16.73
N SER A 122 -1.44 -2.23 -16.22
CA SER A 122 -1.21 -2.06 -14.77
C SER A 122 -2.04 -0.94 -14.16
N PHE A 123 -2.52 0.01 -14.96
CA PHE A 123 -3.18 1.24 -14.49
C PHE A 123 -4.28 0.96 -13.46
N LYS A 124 -5.27 0.17 -13.84
CA LYS A 124 -6.43 -0.11 -12.97
C LYS A 124 -6.03 -0.70 -11.63
N GLN A 125 -5.12 -1.67 -11.65
CA GLN A 125 -4.70 -2.38 -10.44
C GLN A 125 -3.91 -1.45 -9.51
N LEU A 126 -3.01 -0.64 -10.06
CA LEU A 126 -2.18 0.27 -9.27
C LEU A 126 -2.97 1.46 -8.74
N SER A 127 -3.90 2.02 -9.53
CA SER A 127 -4.82 3.07 -9.10
C SER A 127 -5.70 2.56 -7.94
N GLN A 128 -6.28 1.37 -8.06
CA GLN A 128 -7.06 0.77 -6.98
C GLN A 128 -6.23 0.51 -5.72
N ALA A 129 -4.97 0.10 -5.86
CA ALA A 129 -4.08 -0.13 -4.73
C ALA A 129 -3.77 1.18 -3.98
N GLY A 130 -3.46 2.25 -4.70
CA GLY A 130 -3.22 3.58 -4.10
C GLY A 130 -4.47 4.12 -3.39
N ALA A 131 -5.62 4.08 -4.07
CA ALA A 131 -6.90 4.53 -3.51
C ALA A 131 -7.29 3.74 -2.24
N ALA A 132 -7.15 2.41 -2.25
CA ALA A 132 -7.42 1.57 -1.09
C ALA A 132 -6.51 1.92 0.08
N GLY A 133 -5.21 2.12 -0.18
CA GLY A 133 -4.26 2.55 0.84
C GLY A 133 -4.63 3.89 1.46
N ARG A 134 -5.01 4.87 0.64
CA ARG A 134 -5.49 6.17 1.10
C ARG A 134 -6.70 6.05 2.01
N MET A 135 -7.68 5.24 1.64
CA MET A 135 -8.89 5.03 2.44
C MET A 135 -8.55 4.46 3.82
N VAL A 136 -7.70 3.43 3.88
CA VAL A 136 -7.27 2.81 5.14
C VAL A 136 -6.53 3.80 6.03
N LEU A 137 -5.61 4.59 5.45
CA LEU A 137 -4.86 5.60 6.20
C LEU A 137 -5.75 6.74 6.68
N ALA A 138 -6.72 7.20 5.87
CA ALA A 138 -7.67 8.23 6.25
C ALA A 138 -8.56 7.75 7.40
N GLU A 139 -9.08 6.53 7.33
CA GLU A 139 -9.90 5.94 8.40
C GLU A 139 -9.11 5.78 9.70
N ALA A 140 -7.88 5.30 9.62
CA ALA A 140 -7.01 5.17 10.78
C ALA A 140 -6.70 6.54 11.41
N GLY A 141 -6.43 7.56 10.59
CA GLY A 141 -6.23 8.93 11.03
C GLY A 141 -7.46 9.51 11.72
N ALA A 142 -8.62 9.32 11.13
CA ALA A 142 -9.89 9.78 11.70
C ALA A 142 -10.16 9.16 13.07
N ARG A 143 -9.92 7.85 13.22
CA ARG A 143 -10.04 7.16 14.52
C ARG A 143 -9.09 7.74 15.58
N LEU A 144 -7.83 7.98 15.21
CA LEU A 144 -6.84 8.55 16.14
C LEU A 144 -7.17 9.98 16.56
N LEU A 145 -7.78 10.76 15.68
CA LEU A 145 -8.18 12.14 15.92
C LEU A 145 -9.57 12.27 16.54
N GLY A 146 -10.36 11.19 16.58
CA GLY A 146 -11.72 11.20 17.09
C GLY A 146 -12.69 11.98 16.18
N VAL A 147 -12.46 12.00 14.88
CA VAL A 147 -13.30 12.66 13.86
C VAL A 147 -13.86 11.64 12.86
N ASN A 148 -14.85 12.04 12.09
CA ASN A 148 -15.31 11.22 10.96
C ASN A 148 -14.30 11.30 9.81
N PRO A 149 -14.04 10.17 9.10
CA PRO A 149 -13.15 10.12 7.93
C PRO A 149 -13.71 10.89 6.73
#